data_6fced935ede1d9b6d2bfd290a8b9cdcc
#
_entry.id   6fced935ede1d9b6d2bfd290a8b9cdcc
#
_cell.length_a   1.000
_cell.length_b   1.000
_cell.length_c   1.000
_cell.angle_alpha   90.00
_cell.angle_beta   90.00
_cell.angle_gamma   90.00
#
_symmetry.space_group_name_H-M   'P 1'
#
loop_
_entity.id
_entity.type
_entity.pdbx_description
1 polymer ?
#
loop_
_entity_poly.entity_id
_entity_poly.type
_entity_poly.pdbx_seq_one_letter_code
_entity_poly.pdbx_strand_id
1 'polypeptide(L)'
;ILSDGTGGKLSLFNEPMIRRMGEYMSRSYVGNGWVVNFADASAQGGGDPLLIYRFGKAVNSDEMMHFAAYLLNGRKPYATMGNDAFRSLQSLLCCNELAKATPKHDMPDVTWYPETEFCYMKNKNGMFVAAKGGFNNESHNHNDVGTFSLYVNTIPVIIDAGVGTYTKQTFGKDRYTIWTMQSNYHNLPLINGVPQ
;
A
#
# COMPACT_ATOMS: atom_id res chain seq x y z
N ILE A 1 18.34 11.94 -1.78
CA ILE A 1 19.24 12.46 -2.85
C ILE A 1 19.13 13.98 -2.93
N LEU A 2 17.96 14.54 -3.29
CA LEU A 2 17.81 16.00 -3.42
C LEU A 2 18.12 16.74 -2.12
N SER A 3 17.57 16.29 -1.01
CA SER A 3 17.83 16.84 0.31
C SER A 3 19.31 16.72 0.69
N ASP A 4 19.91 15.55 0.53
CA ASP A 4 21.32 15.31 0.86
C ASP A 4 22.24 16.12 -0.02
N GLY A 5 21.99 16.14 -1.35
CA GLY A 5 22.79 16.88 -2.32
C GLY A 5 22.73 18.40 -2.16
N THR A 6 21.71 18.91 -1.48
CA THR A 6 21.54 20.35 -1.20
C THR A 6 21.85 20.72 0.25
N GLY A 7 22.38 19.78 1.05
CA GLY A 7 22.60 19.98 2.49
C GLY A 7 21.32 20.33 3.25
N GLY A 8 20.20 19.73 2.86
CA GLY A 8 18.89 19.92 3.47
C GLY A 8 18.11 21.16 3.00
N LYS A 9 18.70 22.00 2.11
CA LYS A 9 18.04 23.22 1.64
C LYS A 9 16.79 22.99 0.82
N LEU A 10 16.74 21.87 0.09
CA LEU A 10 15.56 21.41 -0.67
C LEU A 10 15.12 20.07 -0.12
N SER A 11 14.12 20.09 0.74
CA SER A 11 13.53 18.90 1.34
C SER A 11 12.01 19.02 1.39
N LEU A 12 11.34 17.92 0.99
CA LEU A 12 9.89 17.77 1.11
C LEU A 12 9.49 16.91 2.34
N PHE A 13 10.46 16.42 3.09
CA PHE A 13 10.20 15.48 4.20
C PHE A 13 9.43 16.09 5.37
N ASN A 14 9.42 17.43 5.48
CA ASN A 14 8.66 18.14 6.50
C ASN A 14 7.17 18.37 6.11
N GLU A 15 6.81 18.04 4.86
CA GLU A 15 5.44 18.20 4.38
C GLU A 15 4.54 17.07 4.92
N PRO A 16 3.42 17.40 5.60
CA PRO A 16 2.51 16.41 6.16
C PRO A 16 1.95 15.43 5.11
N MET A 17 1.76 15.87 3.87
CA MET A 17 1.32 15.04 2.77
C MET A 17 2.34 13.94 2.48
N ILE A 18 3.64 14.28 2.42
CA ILE A 18 4.71 13.31 2.13
C ILE A 18 4.76 12.22 3.20
N ARG A 19 4.59 12.61 4.47
CA ARG A 19 4.46 11.64 5.57
C ARG A 19 3.25 10.71 5.37
N ARG A 20 2.06 11.26 5.09
CA ARG A 20 0.84 10.45 4.85
C ARG A 20 0.98 9.50 3.67
N MET A 21 1.65 9.93 2.59
CA MET A 21 1.96 9.06 1.44
C MET A 21 2.84 7.87 1.84
N GLY A 22 3.83 8.09 2.71
CA GLY A 22 4.66 7.00 3.23
C GLY A 22 3.90 6.04 4.13
N GLU A 23 3.10 6.56 5.05
CA GLU A 23 2.28 5.79 5.99
C GLU A 23 1.20 4.93 5.28
N TYR A 24 0.88 5.21 4.03
CA TYR A 24 0.01 4.36 3.22
C TYR A 24 0.50 2.91 3.17
N MET A 25 1.81 2.69 3.17
CA MET A 25 2.40 1.34 3.12
C MET A 25 2.03 0.49 4.33
N SER A 26 2.02 1.06 5.54
CA SER A 26 1.60 0.37 6.76
C SER A 26 0.09 0.20 6.82
N ARG A 27 -0.66 1.21 6.38
CA ARG A 27 -2.12 1.27 6.51
C ARG A 27 -2.86 0.41 5.51
N SER A 28 -2.29 0.17 4.32
CA SER A 28 -2.81 -0.76 3.32
C SER A 28 -2.40 -2.21 3.55
N TYR A 29 -1.47 -2.48 4.48
CA TYR A 29 -1.04 -3.83 4.82
C TYR A 29 -1.99 -4.46 5.84
N VAL A 30 -2.61 -5.56 5.47
CA VAL A 30 -3.58 -6.27 6.31
C VAL A 30 -2.91 -7.22 7.30
N GLY A 31 -1.87 -7.90 6.85
CA GLY A 31 -1.13 -8.91 7.63
C GLY A 31 -0.82 -10.16 6.81
N ASN A 32 0.15 -10.95 7.24
CA ASN A 32 0.56 -12.20 6.59
C ASN A 32 0.88 -12.06 5.08
N GLY A 33 1.40 -10.91 4.68
CA GLY A 33 1.69 -10.61 3.29
C GLY A 33 0.50 -10.11 2.47
N TRP A 34 -0.70 -10.05 3.02
CA TRP A 34 -1.85 -9.48 2.34
C TRP A 34 -1.86 -7.95 2.41
N VAL A 35 -2.16 -7.34 1.30
CA VAL A 35 -2.33 -5.88 1.15
C VAL A 35 -3.65 -5.59 0.45
N VAL A 36 -4.17 -4.39 0.65
CA VAL A 36 -5.32 -3.90 -0.11
C VAL A 36 -4.91 -3.77 -1.58
N ASN A 37 -5.68 -4.39 -2.48
CA ASN A 37 -5.34 -4.54 -3.89
C ASN A 37 -6.35 -3.89 -4.84
N PHE A 38 -6.79 -2.67 -4.57
CA PHE A 38 -7.62 -1.93 -5.51
C PHE A 38 -6.92 -1.70 -6.85
N ALA A 39 -7.68 -1.71 -7.93
CA ALA A 39 -7.21 -1.50 -9.29
C ALA A 39 -6.10 -2.52 -9.69
N ASP A 40 -5.02 -2.06 -10.30
CA ASP A 40 -3.93 -2.92 -10.76
C ASP A 40 -2.97 -3.38 -9.63
N ALA A 41 -3.30 -3.15 -8.36
CA ALA A 41 -2.43 -3.52 -7.25
C ALA A 41 -2.38 -5.03 -7.03
N SER A 42 -1.22 -5.53 -6.60
CA SER A 42 -1.07 -6.93 -6.16
C SER A 42 -1.76 -7.15 -4.82
N ALA A 43 -2.39 -8.31 -4.64
CA ALA A 43 -2.99 -8.70 -3.36
C ALA A 43 -1.95 -9.10 -2.29
N GLN A 44 -0.72 -9.37 -2.71
CA GLN A 44 0.37 -9.76 -1.81
C GLN A 44 1.58 -8.85 -1.96
N GLY A 45 2.19 -8.50 -0.82
CA GLY A 45 3.34 -7.61 -0.77
C GLY A 45 3.66 -7.20 0.66
N GLY A 46 4.33 -6.08 0.81
CA GLY A 46 4.72 -5.52 2.10
C GLY A 46 5.78 -4.43 1.93
N GLY A 47 6.46 -4.45 0.79
CA GLY A 47 7.51 -3.49 0.46
C GLY A 47 8.90 -3.87 0.99
N ASP A 48 9.86 -2.99 0.74
CA ASP A 48 11.23 -3.11 1.21
C ASP A 48 11.37 -2.51 2.63
N PRO A 49 11.65 -3.30 3.66
CA PRO A 49 11.74 -2.82 5.03
C PRO A 49 12.80 -1.73 5.22
N LEU A 50 13.93 -1.82 4.51
CA LEU A 50 15.01 -0.83 4.61
C LEU A 50 14.60 0.51 3.99
N LEU A 51 13.89 0.49 2.87
CA LEU A 51 13.37 1.70 2.24
C LEU A 51 12.31 2.35 3.12
N ILE A 52 11.36 1.55 3.64
CA ILE A 52 10.29 2.03 4.53
C ILE A 52 10.88 2.65 5.80
N TYR A 53 11.87 2.01 6.40
CA TYR A 53 12.55 2.51 7.61
C TYR A 53 13.22 3.86 7.36
N ARG A 54 14.01 3.95 6.27
CA ARG A 54 14.69 5.20 5.89
C ARG A 54 13.72 6.34 5.63
N PHE A 55 12.64 6.03 4.91
CA PHE A 55 11.62 7.04 4.64
C PHE A 55 10.92 7.46 5.93
N GLY A 56 10.57 6.51 6.80
CA GLY A 56 10.01 6.76 8.13
C GLY A 56 10.88 7.69 8.98
N LYS A 57 12.21 7.46 9.00
CA LYS A 57 13.15 8.39 9.65
C LYS A 57 13.09 9.79 9.04
N ALA A 58 13.10 9.89 7.73
CA ALA A 58 13.13 11.18 7.04
C ALA A 58 11.87 12.02 7.29
N VAL A 59 10.70 11.38 7.47
CA VAL A 59 9.41 12.05 7.74
C VAL A 59 9.00 12.02 9.22
N ASN A 60 9.87 11.53 10.13
CA ASN A 60 9.59 11.37 11.56
C ASN A 60 8.34 10.54 11.84
N SER A 61 8.18 9.38 11.18
CA SER A 61 7.05 8.46 11.38
C SER A 61 7.49 7.21 12.12
N ASP A 62 7.16 7.12 13.41
CA ASP A 62 7.36 5.91 14.21
C ASP A 62 6.53 4.74 13.67
N GLU A 63 5.32 5.02 13.16
CA GLU A 63 4.47 4.02 12.50
C GLU A 63 5.22 3.28 11.40
N MET A 64 5.88 4.02 10.50
CA MET A 64 6.65 3.43 9.41
C MET A 64 7.89 2.68 9.91
N MET A 65 8.61 3.23 10.89
CA MET A 65 9.82 2.58 11.42
C MET A 65 9.49 1.27 12.12
N HIS A 66 8.42 1.23 12.92
CA HIS A 66 7.93 0.02 13.58
C HIS A 66 7.41 -1.00 12.56
N PHE A 67 6.66 -0.55 11.56
CA PHE A 67 6.17 -1.41 10.49
C PHE A 67 7.32 -2.04 9.68
N ALA A 68 8.37 -1.28 9.36
CA ALA A 68 9.55 -1.82 8.71
C ALA A 68 10.21 -2.95 9.53
N ALA A 69 10.33 -2.76 10.85
CA ALA A 69 10.83 -3.79 11.75
C ALA A 69 9.90 -5.02 11.81
N TYR A 70 8.59 -4.80 11.79
CA TYR A 70 7.58 -5.87 11.71
C TYR A 70 7.72 -6.69 10.43
N LEU A 71 7.94 -6.04 9.28
CA LEU A 71 8.13 -6.71 7.99
C LEU A 71 9.41 -7.55 7.93
N LEU A 72 10.42 -7.26 8.76
CA LEU A 72 11.61 -8.12 8.87
C LEU A 72 11.26 -9.53 9.35
N ASN A 73 10.28 -9.65 10.24
CA ASN A 73 9.82 -10.93 10.80
C ASN A 73 11.00 -11.80 11.27
N GLY A 74 11.93 -11.23 12.04
CA GLY A 74 13.14 -11.88 12.54
C GLY A 74 14.27 -12.07 11.53
N ARG A 75 14.09 -11.70 10.27
CA ARG A 75 15.15 -11.73 9.25
C ARG A 75 16.20 -10.65 9.50
N LYS A 76 17.39 -10.88 9.04
CA LYS A 76 18.43 -9.83 9.05
C LYS A 76 18.13 -8.76 8.01
N PRO A 77 18.30 -7.46 8.30
CA PRO A 77 18.00 -6.40 7.35
C PRO A 77 18.70 -6.55 6.00
N TYR A 78 19.97 -6.94 5.97
CA TYR A 78 20.72 -7.14 4.72
C TYR A 78 20.16 -8.26 3.85
N ALA A 79 19.43 -9.23 4.42
CA ALA A 79 18.78 -10.29 3.65
C ALA A 79 17.54 -9.81 2.89
N THR A 80 17.09 -8.58 3.10
CA THR A 80 15.98 -7.97 2.38
C THR A 80 16.42 -7.02 1.29
N MET A 81 17.75 -6.83 1.10
CA MET A 81 18.29 -5.99 0.04
C MET A 81 17.99 -6.61 -1.32
N GLY A 82 17.44 -5.78 -2.22
CA GLY A 82 17.19 -6.18 -3.61
C GLY A 82 18.41 -5.99 -4.51
N ASN A 83 18.20 -6.16 -5.81
CA ASN A 83 19.25 -6.08 -6.83
C ASN A 83 19.61 -4.63 -7.24
N ASP A 84 18.96 -3.61 -6.67
CA ASP A 84 19.27 -2.22 -6.92
C ASP A 84 20.45 -1.79 -6.03
N ALA A 85 21.64 -1.72 -6.63
CA ALA A 85 22.86 -1.38 -5.91
C ALA A 85 22.80 -0.02 -5.22
N PHE A 86 22.18 0.99 -5.84
CA PHE A 86 22.07 2.33 -5.26
C PHE A 86 21.17 2.33 -4.01
N ARG A 87 20.01 1.69 -4.08
CA ARG A 87 19.12 1.54 -2.93
C ARG A 87 19.77 0.72 -1.82
N SER A 88 20.46 -0.36 -2.19
CA SER A 88 21.16 -1.23 -1.24
C SER A 88 22.27 -0.49 -0.50
N LEU A 89 23.10 0.28 -1.18
CA LEU A 89 24.15 1.09 -0.55
C LEU A 89 23.58 2.13 0.42
N GLN A 90 22.54 2.83 0.04
CA GLN A 90 21.86 3.77 0.93
C GLN A 90 21.20 3.08 2.13
N SER A 91 20.73 1.87 1.93
CA SER A 91 20.05 1.07 2.97
C SER A 91 21.02 0.51 4.01
N LEU A 92 22.29 0.29 3.65
CA LEU A 92 23.33 -0.14 4.60
C LEU A 92 23.44 0.79 5.81
N LEU A 93 23.25 2.10 5.62
CA LEU A 93 23.37 3.10 6.68
C LEU A 93 22.34 2.96 7.80
N CYS A 94 21.20 2.30 7.55
CA CYS A 94 20.15 2.10 8.55
C CYS A 94 19.97 0.64 8.99
N CYS A 95 20.74 -0.32 8.49
CA CYS A 95 20.61 -1.73 8.85
C CYS A 95 20.69 -1.98 10.36
N ASN A 96 21.67 -1.38 11.04
CA ASN A 96 21.85 -1.58 12.49
C ASN A 96 20.71 -0.95 13.31
N GLU A 97 20.18 0.17 12.86
CA GLU A 97 19.06 0.82 13.53
C GLU A 97 17.77 0.02 13.35
N LEU A 98 17.47 -0.38 12.11
CA LEU A 98 16.30 -1.21 11.80
C LEU A 98 16.36 -2.56 12.56
N ALA A 99 17.54 -3.18 12.70
CA ALA A 99 17.72 -4.43 13.45
C ALA A 99 17.36 -4.29 14.94
N LYS A 100 17.41 -3.08 15.49
CA LYS A 100 17.11 -2.77 16.90
C LYS A 100 15.72 -2.14 17.08
N ALA A 101 15.05 -1.79 15.98
CA ALA A 101 13.74 -1.16 16.04
C ALA A 101 12.67 -2.14 16.56
N THR A 102 11.66 -1.60 17.25
CA THR A 102 10.56 -2.38 17.79
C THR A 102 9.65 -2.86 16.67
N PRO A 103 9.45 -4.17 16.48
CA PRO A 103 8.55 -4.67 15.46
C PRO A 103 7.09 -4.48 15.90
N LYS A 104 6.35 -3.63 15.19
CA LYS A 104 4.94 -3.35 15.48
C LYS A 104 4.21 -2.93 14.21
N HIS A 105 3.03 -3.48 14.01
CA HIS A 105 2.11 -3.02 12.97
C HIS A 105 0.92 -2.32 13.62
N ASP A 106 1.10 -1.05 13.89
CA ASP A 106 0.12 -0.18 14.52
C ASP A 106 -0.37 0.82 13.47
N MET A 107 -1.64 0.73 13.14
CA MET A 107 -2.31 1.68 12.27
C MET A 107 -3.57 2.21 12.98
N PRO A 108 -4.08 3.40 12.65
CA PRO A 108 -5.34 3.89 13.19
C PRO A 108 -6.50 2.92 12.94
N ASP A 109 -7.50 2.90 13.84
CA ASP A 109 -8.70 2.06 13.65
C ASP A 109 -9.50 2.48 12.42
N VAL A 110 -9.42 3.76 12.04
CA VAL A 110 -10.01 4.31 10.82
C VAL A 110 -8.96 5.16 10.11
N THR A 111 -8.77 4.92 8.82
CA THR A 111 -7.94 5.73 7.93
C THR A 111 -8.80 6.19 6.76
N TRP A 112 -8.84 7.51 6.54
CA TRP A 112 -9.54 8.11 5.41
C TRP A 112 -8.57 8.94 4.56
N TYR A 113 -8.58 8.71 3.26
CA TYR A 113 -7.82 9.46 2.26
C TYR A 113 -8.80 10.27 1.41
N PRO A 114 -9.03 11.56 1.72
CA PRO A 114 -10.08 12.34 1.09
C PRO A 114 -9.90 12.55 -0.41
N GLU A 115 -8.65 12.58 -0.88
CA GLU A 115 -8.34 12.85 -2.29
C GLU A 115 -8.60 11.65 -3.20
N THR A 116 -8.39 10.44 -2.67
CA THR A 116 -8.62 9.17 -3.38
C THR A 116 -9.90 8.47 -2.95
N GLU A 117 -10.54 8.98 -1.91
CA GLU A 117 -11.73 8.40 -1.28
C GLU A 117 -11.53 6.94 -0.86
N PHE A 118 -10.31 6.60 -0.39
CA PHE A 118 -10.03 5.29 0.20
C PHE A 118 -10.29 5.32 1.70
N CYS A 119 -11.00 4.30 2.19
CA CYS A 119 -11.30 4.12 3.61
C CYS A 119 -10.82 2.75 4.07
N TYR A 120 -10.01 2.74 5.12
CA TYR A 120 -9.59 1.50 5.79
C TYR A 120 -10.08 1.53 7.23
N MET A 121 -10.69 0.44 7.66
CA MET A 121 -11.24 0.31 9.01
C MET A 121 -10.82 -1.03 9.59
N LYS A 122 -10.38 -1.02 10.84
CA LYS A 122 -10.11 -2.25 11.59
C LYS A 122 -10.77 -2.20 12.96
N ASN A 123 -10.97 -3.35 13.55
CA ASN A 123 -11.43 -3.45 14.92
C ASN A 123 -10.57 -4.42 15.74
N LYS A 124 -10.80 -4.44 17.06
CA LYS A 124 -10.06 -5.31 18.00
C LYS A 124 -10.38 -6.80 17.82
N ASN A 125 -11.45 -7.13 17.11
CA ASN A 125 -11.89 -8.52 16.87
C ASN A 125 -11.28 -9.11 15.59
N GLY A 126 -10.26 -8.45 15.02
CA GLY A 126 -9.54 -8.95 13.85
C GLY A 126 -10.21 -8.67 12.51
N MET A 127 -11.29 -7.87 12.46
CA MET A 127 -11.86 -7.44 11.19
C MET A 127 -11.06 -6.28 10.61
N PHE A 128 -10.83 -6.33 9.29
CA PHE A 128 -10.29 -5.24 8.50
C PHE A 128 -11.15 -5.09 7.24
N VAL A 129 -11.60 -3.88 6.97
CA VAL A 129 -12.37 -3.52 5.78
C VAL A 129 -11.63 -2.44 5.02
N ALA A 130 -11.48 -2.62 3.72
CA ALA A 130 -11.05 -1.58 2.80
C ALA A 130 -12.19 -1.25 1.85
N ALA A 131 -12.48 0.04 1.65
CA ALA A 131 -13.47 0.51 0.70
C ALA A 131 -12.87 1.61 -0.19
N LYS A 132 -13.29 1.65 -1.44
CA LYS A 132 -12.82 2.59 -2.45
C LYS A 132 -13.98 3.44 -2.97
N GLY A 133 -13.82 4.75 -2.91
CA GLY A 133 -14.59 5.74 -3.66
C GLY A 133 -13.83 6.22 -4.91
N GLY A 134 -13.80 7.53 -5.14
CA GLY A 134 -13.12 8.15 -6.27
C GLY A 134 -13.94 8.14 -7.55
N PHE A 135 -13.29 8.00 -8.70
CA PHE A 135 -13.96 8.00 -10.01
C PHE A 135 -13.26 7.04 -10.99
N ASN A 136 -14.02 6.60 -12.03
CA ASN A 136 -13.57 5.57 -12.96
C ASN A 136 -12.68 6.10 -14.12
N ASN A 137 -11.86 7.12 -13.90
CA ASN A 137 -10.95 7.66 -14.92
C ASN A 137 -9.58 7.99 -14.31
N GLU A 138 -9.10 7.15 -13.42
CA GLU A 138 -7.76 7.25 -12.84
C GLU A 138 -6.76 6.41 -13.62
N SER A 139 -5.45 6.64 -13.39
CA SER A 139 -4.42 5.80 -13.97
C SER A 139 -4.50 4.39 -13.37
N HIS A 140 -4.32 3.36 -14.20
CA HIS A 140 -4.43 1.95 -13.81
C HIS A 140 -5.80 1.55 -13.24
N ASN A 141 -6.86 2.26 -13.58
CA ASN A 141 -8.18 2.10 -13.01
C ASN A 141 -8.90 0.82 -13.48
N HIS A 142 -9.78 0.33 -12.59
CA HIS A 142 -10.90 -0.57 -12.90
C HIS A 142 -12.22 0.19 -12.75
N ASN A 143 -13.33 -0.34 -13.27
CA ASN A 143 -14.66 0.18 -12.98
C ASN A 143 -15.13 -0.36 -11.63
N ASP A 144 -14.51 0.13 -10.55
CA ASP A 144 -14.57 -0.45 -9.20
C ASP A 144 -14.94 0.58 -8.10
N VAL A 145 -15.45 1.74 -8.48
CA VAL A 145 -15.93 2.75 -7.52
C VAL A 145 -17.07 2.19 -6.68
N GLY A 146 -16.90 2.22 -5.35
CA GLY A 146 -17.83 1.63 -4.39
C GLY A 146 -17.48 0.19 -3.98
N THR A 147 -16.39 -0.37 -4.52
CA THR A 147 -15.94 -1.72 -4.11
C THR A 147 -15.40 -1.74 -2.69
N PHE A 148 -15.46 -2.91 -2.07
CA PHE A 148 -14.85 -3.15 -0.77
C PHE A 148 -14.23 -4.54 -0.69
N SER A 149 -13.25 -4.68 0.21
CA SER A 149 -12.66 -5.96 0.60
C SER A 149 -12.77 -6.16 2.10
N LEU A 150 -12.98 -7.41 2.54
CA LEU A 150 -13.10 -7.78 3.94
C LEU A 150 -12.10 -8.86 4.29
N TYR A 151 -11.40 -8.65 5.40
CA TYR A 151 -10.47 -9.61 5.98
C TYR A 151 -10.84 -9.88 7.44
N VAL A 152 -10.68 -11.12 7.86
CA VAL A 152 -10.89 -11.55 9.26
C VAL A 152 -9.66 -12.29 9.73
N ASN A 153 -9.04 -11.82 10.82
CA ASN A 153 -7.78 -12.36 11.34
C ASN A 153 -6.71 -12.48 10.25
N THR A 154 -6.59 -11.43 9.42
CA THR A 154 -5.68 -11.34 8.26
C THR A 154 -5.98 -12.32 7.12
N ILE A 155 -7.06 -13.07 7.19
CA ILE A 155 -7.50 -13.97 6.12
C ILE A 155 -8.48 -13.20 5.23
N PRO A 156 -8.26 -13.14 3.90
CA PRO A 156 -9.21 -12.52 2.98
C PRO A 156 -10.52 -13.33 2.90
N VAL A 157 -11.66 -12.66 3.11
CA VAL A 157 -13.00 -13.25 3.10
C VAL A 157 -13.80 -12.74 1.89
N ILE A 158 -13.77 -11.42 1.66
CA ILE A 158 -14.30 -10.80 0.44
C ILE A 158 -13.10 -10.11 -0.22
N ILE A 159 -12.79 -10.52 -1.43
CA ILE A 159 -11.58 -10.12 -2.15
C ILE A 159 -11.92 -9.30 -3.39
N ASP A 160 -10.95 -8.53 -3.85
CA ASP A 160 -10.91 -8.02 -5.21
C ASP A 160 -10.21 -9.03 -6.13
N ALA A 161 -10.70 -9.19 -7.37
CA ALA A 161 -10.16 -10.15 -8.33
C ALA A 161 -8.75 -9.77 -8.80
N GLY A 162 -8.37 -8.51 -8.66
CA GLY A 162 -7.08 -7.96 -9.10
C GLY A 162 -6.99 -7.83 -10.63
N VAL A 163 -5.78 -7.54 -11.13
CA VAL A 163 -5.56 -7.16 -12.53
C VAL A 163 -5.31 -8.34 -13.46
N GLY A 164 -4.84 -9.47 -12.97
CA GLY A 164 -4.34 -10.57 -13.80
C GLY A 164 -3.02 -10.23 -14.50
N THR A 165 -2.76 -10.87 -15.66
CA THR A 165 -1.55 -10.65 -16.43
C THR A 165 -1.70 -9.47 -17.40
N TYR A 166 -0.75 -8.56 -17.40
CA TYR A 166 -0.71 -7.46 -18.35
C TYR A 166 -0.51 -7.95 -19.79
N THR A 167 -1.35 -7.44 -20.68
CA THR A 167 -1.29 -7.70 -22.12
C THR A 167 -1.37 -6.37 -22.89
N LYS A 168 -1.24 -6.41 -24.22
CA LYS A 168 -1.48 -5.24 -25.07
C LYS A 168 -2.88 -4.64 -24.85
N GLN A 169 -3.88 -5.49 -24.60
CA GLN A 169 -5.27 -5.07 -24.35
C GLN A 169 -5.38 -4.26 -23.05
N THR A 170 -4.60 -4.57 -22.03
CA THR A 170 -4.60 -3.87 -20.73
C THR A 170 -4.33 -2.36 -20.88
N PHE A 171 -3.54 -1.98 -21.88
CA PHE A 171 -3.16 -0.59 -22.13
C PHE A 171 -3.84 0.03 -23.37
N GLY A 172 -4.83 -0.67 -23.92
CA GLY A 172 -5.57 -0.23 -25.10
C GLY A 172 -6.98 0.26 -24.79
N LYS A 173 -7.67 0.71 -25.85
CA LYS A 173 -9.09 1.13 -25.80
C LYS A 173 -10.04 0.01 -25.31
N ASP A 174 -9.61 -1.24 -25.43
CA ASP A 174 -10.40 -2.42 -25.09
C ASP A 174 -10.12 -2.92 -23.65
N ARG A 175 -9.43 -2.09 -22.80
CA ARG A 175 -9.12 -2.41 -21.40
C ARG A 175 -10.34 -2.92 -20.64
N TYR A 176 -11.45 -2.21 -20.72
CA TYR A 176 -12.67 -2.51 -19.97
C TYR A 176 -13.53 -3.63 -20.57
N THR A 177 -13.03 -4.34 -21.58
CA THR A 177 -13.57 -5.64 -22.00
C THR A 177 -12.92 -6.81 -21.26
N ILE A 178 -11.83 -6.56 -20.52
CA ILE A 178 -11.22 -7.53 -19.62
C ILE A 178 -12.13 -7.67 -18.40
N TRP A 179 -12.54 -8.89 -18.07
CA TRP A 179 -13.55 -9.14 -17.02
C TRP A 179 -13.15 -8.57 -15.66
N THR A 180 -11.87 -8.65 -15.26
CA THR A 180 -11.36 -8.10 -14.00
C THR A 180 -11.40 -6.57 -13.91
N MET A 181 -11.64 -5.88 -15.03
CA MET A 181 -11.74 -4.44 -15.10
C MET A 181 -13.19 -3.94 -15.03
N GLN A 182 -14.17 -4.87 -15.06
CA GLN A 182 -15.60 -4.55 -15.15
C GLN A 182 -16.25 -4.55 -13.77
N SER A 183 -17.13 -3.60 -13.52
CA SER A 183 -17.87 -3.44 -12.27
C SER A 183 -18.65 -4.69 -11.84
N ASN A 184 -19.12 -5.50 -12.77
CA ASN A 184 -19.87 -6.74 -12.49
C ASN A 184 -19.06 -7.78 -11.69
N TYR A 185 -17.74 -7.64 -11.65
CA TYR A 185 -16.84 -8.58 -10.97
C TYR A 185 -16.15 -7.98 -9.76
N HIS A 186 -16.59 -6.78 -9.34
CA HIS A 186 -16.18 -6.13 -8.11
C HIS A 186 -17.29 -6.18 -7.04
N ASN A 187 -16.92 -5.97 -5.79
CA ASN A 187 -17.84 -6.02 -4.66
C ASN A 187 -18.56 -4.68 -4.47
N LEU A 188 -19.40 -4.33 -5.41
CA LEU A 188 -20.14 -3.06 -5.43
C LEU A 188 -21.60 -3.26 -5.80
N PRO A 189 -22.50 -2.35 -5.42
CA PRO A 189 -23.90 -2.45 -5.80
C PRO A 189 -24.11 -2.12 -7.27
N LEU A 190 -24.95 -2.91 -7.95
CA LEU A 190 -25.48 -2.56 -9.26
C LEU A 190 -26.71 -1.68 -9.07
N ILE A 191 -26.71 -0.48 -9.60
CA ILE A 191 -27.84 0.46 -9.49
C ILE A 191 -28.75 0.25 -10.70
N ASN A 192 -30.00 -0.16 -10.44
CA ASN A 192 -30.98 -0.52 -11.47
C ASN A 192 -30.48 -1.62 -12.45
N GLY A 193 -29.58 -2.48 -11.98
CA GLY A 193 -29.00 -3.53 -12.84
C GLY A 193 -28.03 -3.03 -13.92
N VAL A 194 -27.61 -1.76 -13.84
CA VAL A 194 -26.68 -1.17 -14.80
C VAL A 194 -25.25 -1.22 -14.22
N PRO A 195 -24.28 -1.81 -14.95
CA PRO A 195 -22.87 -1.74 -14.56
C PRO A 195 -22.32 -0.31 -14.73
N GLN A 196 -21.26 -0.02 -13.98
CA GLN A 196 -20.52 1.25 -14.11
C GLN A 196 -19.70 1.30 -15.40
#